data_2bad45a2a0aa87e1bf01e24438533743
#
_entry.id   2bad45a2a0aa87e1bf01e24438533743
#
_cell.length_a   1.000
_cell.length_b   1.000
_cell.length_c   1.000
_cell.angle_alpha   90.00
_cell.angle_beta   90.00
_cell.angle_gamma   90.00
#
_symmetry.space_group_name_H-M   'P 1'
#
loop_
_entity.id
_entity.type
_entity.pdbx_description
1 polymer ?
#
loop_
_entity_poly.entity_id
_entity_poly.type
_entity_poly.pdbx_seq_one_letter_code
_entity_poly.pdbx_strand_id
1 'polypeptide(L)'
;MRSRLVPIVTALFVLAVPGTALAEGSLEEYLSAMASSDFHGRGLTVCSWEGESAGAVYEVTRSEGMTMVSGTGGDVMTMGGTTAMRSGAGWHGFAIAGAAPWTMSGRYVMSDPVATERLGRPATLTTLLQDGMPRVEIVADDATGAPLLVQVRDGSGAVFRVSALLEVSPAAPMEAARMGEMGDMAVMEAAEAPDRFPAETSGYRRADAYTAGDAGLHVYYSDGLFSFSVFEAKRGAPPDGLAAASVWKVAGREYRRLVTPAHVWVHWNGPDHSYLLVGDLPPDHLERVLEDLPEPGERSLLVRLWRRLFG
;
A
#
# COMPACT_ATOMS: atom_id res chain seq x y z
N MET A 1 -18.36 12.43 22.82
CA MET A 1 -18.06 11.12 22.19
C MET A 1 -16.73 11.26 21.49
N ARG A 2 -15.70 10.57 21.96
CA ARG A 2 -14.38 10.59 21.32
C ARG A 2 -14.45 9.64 20.11
N SER A 3 -14.39 10.16 18.88
CA SER A 3 -14.29 9.35 17.69
C SER A 3 -12.96 8.60 17.76
N ARG A 4 -13.02 7.30 17.97
CA ARG A 4 -11.85 6.42 17.87
C ARG A 4 -11.55 6.30 16.38
N LEU A 5 -10.51 6.99 15.92
CA LEU A 5 -9.92 6.75 14.63
C LEU A 5 -9.44 5.29 14.58
N VAL A 6 -9.96 4.56 13.61
CA VAL A 6 -9.42 3.26 13.22
C VAL A 6 -8.02 3.54 12.65
N PRO A 7 -6.95 3.01 13.23
CA PRO A 7 -5.62 3.17 12.64
C PRO A 7 -5.61 2.53 11.26
N ILE A 8 -5.26 3.32 10.25
CA ILE A 8 -5.22 2.87 8.86
C ILE A 8 -3.98 2.02 8.68
N VAL A 9 -4.20 0.81 8.22
CA VAL A 9 -3.18 -0.23 8.06
C VAL A 9 -2.20 0.12 6.97
N THR A 10 -0.94 0.15 7.33
CA THR A 10 0.19 0.22 6.41
C THR A 10 0.52 -1.20 5.94
N ALA A 11 -0.05 -1.67 4.83
CA ALA A 11 0.38 -2.92 4.23
C ALA A 11 1.74 -2.70 3.56
N LEU A 12 2.80 -3.24 4.17
CA LEU A 12 4.09 -3.33 3.51
C LEU A 12 3.98 -4.45 2.45
N PHE A 13 4.04 -4.09 1.17
CA PHE A 13 4.15 -5.10 0.11
C PHE A 13 5.52 -5.77 0.22
N VAL A 14 5.54 -6.92 0.86
CA VAL A 14 6.65 -7.84 0.76
C VAL A 14 6.28 -8.85 -0.30
N LEU A 15 6.79 -8.64 -1.52
CA LEU A 15 6.69 -9.57 -2.63
C LEU A 15 7.47 -10.85 -2.32
N ALA A 16 7.05 -12.00 -2.78
CA ALA A 16 7.62 -13.29 -2.42
C ALA A 16 7.55 -14.43 -3.46
N VAL A 17 8.63 -15.17 -3.75
CA VAL A 17 8.83 -16.24 -4.76
C VAL A 17 9.67 -17.42 -4.28
N PRO A 18 9.41 -18.70 -4.62
CA PRO A 18 10.35 -19.79 -4.38
C PRO A 18 11.54 -19.78 -5.35
N GLY A 19 12.72 -20.09 -4.82
CA GLY A 19 13.92 -20.23 -5.59
C GLY A 19 13.89 -21.45 -6.52
N THR A 20 13.83 -21.18 -7.81
CA THR A 20 14.43 -21.98 -8.88
C THR A 20 14.58 -21.05 -10.08
N ALA A 21 15.69 -21.14 -10.80
CA ALA A 21 16.07 -20.40 -12.01
C ALA A 21 14.95 -19.56 -12.66
N LEU A 22 14.91 -18.27 -12.34
CA LEU A 22 13.91 -17.29 -12.77
C LEU A 22 14.11 -16.78 -14.20
N ALA A 23 14.64 -17.60 -15.09
CA ALA A 23 15.12 -17.13 -16.39
C ALA A 23 14.07 -17.05 -17.51
N GLU A 24 12.86 -17.63 -17.36
CA GLU A 24 11.85 -17.66 -18.45
C GLU A 24 10.38 -17.56 -17.99
N GLY A 25 10.12 -17.11 -16.76
CA GLY A 25 8.75 -16.97 -16.24
C GLY A 25 8.07 -15.65 -16.61
N SER A 26 6.76 -15.64 -16.64
CA SER A 26 5.99 -14.40 -16.73
C SER A 26 6.21 -13.52 -15.47
N LEU A 27 5.97 -12.21 -15.60
CA LEU A 27 6.04 -11.29 -14.45
C LEU A 27 5.14 -11.77 -13.29
N GLU A 28 4.00 -12.36 -13.61
CA GLU A 28 3.06 -12.91 -12.61
C GLU A 28 3.67 -14.11 -11.88
N GLU A 29 4.35 -15.03 -12.58
CA GLU A 29 5.10 -16.13 -11.98
C GLU A 29 6.25 -15.62 -11.13
N TYR A 30 7.01 -14.62 -11.62
CA TYR A 30 8.07 -13.97 -10.86
C TYR A 30 7.54 -13.39 -9.56
N LEU A 31 6.47 -12.58 -9.60
CA LEU A 31 5.88 -11.98 -8.40
C LEU A 31 5.21 -13.04 -7.50
N SER A 32 4.49 -14.00 -8.08
CA SER A 32 3.90 -15.13 -7.34
C SER A 32 4.99 -15.94 -6.67
N ALA A 33 6.01 -16.28 -7.39
CA ALA A 33 7.15 -16.98 -6.90
C ALA A 33 7.87 -16.14 -5.81
N MET A 34 7.97 -14.76 -5.75
CA MET A 34 8.32 -13.92 -4.59
C MET A 34 7.27 -13.99 -3.44
N ALA A 35 5.99 -14.34 -3.65
CA ALA A 35 4.97 -14.48 -2.62
C ALA A 35 5.13 -15.73 -1.71
N SER A 36 5.99 -16.67 -2.01
CA SER A 36 6.11 -17.94 -1.29
C SER A 36 7.44 -18.18 -0.59
N SER A 37 8.38 -17.21 -0.60
CA SER A 37 9.67 -17.38 0.07
C SER A 37 9.55 -17.30 1.59
N ASP A 38 10.18 -18.23 2.31
CA ASP A 38 10.25 -18.21 3.75
C ASP A 38 11.57 -17.55 4.18
N PHE A 39 11.48 -16.45 4.92
CA PHE A 39 12.64 -15.75 5.47
C PHE A 39 12.28 -14.94 6.70
N HIS A 40 13.31 -14.65 7.49
CA HIS A 40 13.28 -13.64 8.54
C HIS A 40 14.36 -12.61 8.24
N GLY A 41 14.07 -11.33 8.48
CA GLY A 41 15.03 -10.28 8.22
C GLY A 41 14.71 -8.99 8.96
N ARG A 42 15.73 -8.15 9.05
CA ARG A 42 15.60 -6.76 9.48
C ARG A 42 15.86 -5.86 8.30
N GLY A 43 15.03 -4.86 8.12
CA GLY A 43 15.11 -3.98 6.96
C GLY A 43 14.93 -2.51 7.29
N LEU A 44 15.19 -1.71 6.28
CA LEU A 44 14.94 -0.26 6.26
C LEU A 44 14.04 0.04 5.06
N THR A 45 13.02 0.86 5.27
CA THR A 45 12.28 1.49 4.17
C THR A 45 12.40 3.00 4.26
N VAL A 46 12.58 3.65 3.11
CA VAL A 46 12.65 5.11 2.99
C VAL A 46 11.79 5.51 1.80
N CYS A 47 10.93 6.49 2.01
CA CYS A 47 10.17 7.17 0.97
C CYS A 47 10.62 8.63 0.89
N SER A 48 10.87 9.14 -0.31
CA SER A 48 11.33 10.51 -0.55
C SER A 48 10.55 11.15 -1.67
N TRP A 49 10.01 12.35 -1.43
CA TRP A 49 9.23 13.08 -2.42
C TRP A 49 9.31 14.59 -2.18
N GLU A 50 9.75 15.35 -3.20
CA GLU A 50 9.79 16.82 -3.18
C GLU A 50 10.45 17.42 -1.92
N GLY A 51 11.57 16.86 -1.50
CA GLY A 51 12.30 17.31 -0.31
C GLY A 51 11.77 16.80 1.03
N GLU A 52 10.62 16.14 1.04
CA GLU A 52 10.15 15.38 2.20
C GLU A 52 10.72 13.97 2.17
N SER A 53 11.11 13.43 3.31
CA SER A 53 11.51 12.03 3.42
C SER A 53 11.07 11.44 4.75
N ALA A 54 10.69 10.17 4.70
CA ALA A 54 10.35 9.39 5.88
C ALA A 54 11.02 8.02 5.79
N GLY A 55 11.57 7.55 6.90
CA GLY A 55 12.22 6.24 6.96
C GLY A 55 11.87 5.50 8.24
N ALA A 56 11.88 4.18 8.16
CA ALA A 56 11.67 3.29 9.30
C ALA A 56 12.50 2.03 9.16
N VAL A 57 12.97 1.54 10.30
CA VAL A 57 13.52 0.19 10.43
C VAL A 57 12.39 -0.75 10.81
N TYR A 58 12.37 -1.94 10.23
CA TYR A 58 11.37 -2.95 10.49
C TYR A 58 12.01 -4.34 10.59
N GLU A 59 11.33 -5.24 11.27
CA GLU A 59 11.57 -6.67 11.21
C GLU A 59 10.47 -7.34 10.39
N VAL A 60 10.83 -8.31 9.58
CA VAL A 60 9.89 -9.06 8.77
C VAL A 60 10.15 -10.55 8.96
N THR A 61 9.07 -11.27 9.20
CA THR A 61 9.08 -12.74 9.17
C THR A 61 8.03 -13.18 8.15
N ARG A 62 8.44 -14.04 7.26
CA ARG A 62 7.55 -14.70 6.33
C ARG A 62 7.72 -16.19 6.44
N SER A 63 6.62 -16.92 6.60
CA SER A 63 6.59 -18.37 6.66
C SER A 63 5.20 -18.87 6.29
N GLU A 64 5.14 -19.94 5.49
CA GLU A 64 3.88 -20.61 5.12
C GLU A 64 2.81 -19.67 4.53
N GLY A 65 3.23 -18.71 3.71
CA GLY A 65 2.33 -17.73 3.09
C GLY A 65 1.83 -16.61 4.03
N MET A 66 2.30 -16.60 5.28
CA MET A 66 2.07 -15.51 6.23
C MET A 66 3.24 -14.55 6.23
N THR A 67 2.96 -13.27 6.30
CA THR A 67 3.97 -12.22 6.48
C THR A 67 3.63 -11.42 7.73
N MET A 68 4.58 -11.31 8.63
CA MET A 68 4.51 -10.42 9.79
C MET A 68 5.59 -9.36 9.67
N VAL A 69 5.20 -8.10 9.81
CA VAL A 69 6.11 -6.96 9.84
C VAL A 69 5.93 -6.25 11.17
N SER A 70 7.02 -6.08 11.90
CA SER A 70 7.08 -5.36 13.17
C SER A 70 7.96 -4.12 13.04
N GLY A 71 7.51 -2.98 13.56
CA GLY A 71 8.28 -1.74 13.46
C GLY A 71 7.71 -0.62 14.34
N THR A 72 8.23 0.57 14.16
CA THR A 72 7.85 1.75 14.98
C THR A 72 6.38 2.14 14.83
N GLY A 73 5.66 1.64 13.81
CA GLY A 73 4.24 1.89 13.57
C GLY A 73 3.29 0.81 14.11
N GLY A 74 3.81 -0.22 14.76
CA GLY A 74 3.05 -1.40 15.23
C GLY A 74 3.36 -2.65 14.41
N ASP A 75 2.73 -3.77 14.78
CA ASP A 75 2.89 -5.04 14.09
C ASP A 75 1.79 -5.19 13.02
N VAL A 76 2.15 -5.66 11.86
CA VAL A 76 1.23 -5.97 10.75
C VAL A 76 1.39 -7.43 10.37
N MET A 77 0.29 -8.15 10.22
CA MET A 77 0.25 -9.52 9.73
C MET A 77 -0.63 -9.62 8.49
N THR A 78 -0.15 -10.32 7.48
CA THR A 78 -0.92 -10.60 6.26
C THR A 78 -0.92 -12.08 5.97
N MET A 79 -2.10 -12.65 5.69
CA MET A 79 -2.27 -14.06 5.33
C MET A 79 -3.51 -14.20 4.43
N GLY A 80 -3.35 -14.83 3.25
CA GLY A 80 -4.47 -15.21 2.40
C GLY A 80 -5.45 -14.08 2.05
N GLY A 81 -4.96 -12.85 1.86
CA GLY A 81 -5.81 -11.68 1.60
C GLY A 81 -6.38 -11.02 2.86
N THR A 82 -6.07 -11.54 4.03
CA THR A 82 -6.43 -10.93 5.31
C THR A 82 -5.24 -10.14 5.85
N THR A 83 -5.48 -8.90 6.26
CA THR A 83 -4.48 -8.07 6.92
C THR A 83 -4.96 -7.69 8.31
N ALA A 84 -4.14 -7.93 9.31
CA ALA A 84 -4.37 -7.53 10.69
C ALA A 84 -3.25 -6.62 11.18
N MET A 85 -3.59 -5.65 12.02
CA MET A 85 -2.65 -4.74 12.65
C MET A 85 -2.82 -4.76 14.16
N ARG A 86 -1.71 -4.74 14.87
CA ARG A 86 -1.69 -4.61 16.32
C ARG A 86 -1.60 -3.13 16.71
N SER A 87 -2.58 -2.64 17.46
CA SER A 87 -2.54 -1.32 18.07
C SER A 87 -2.89 -1.41 19.56
N GLY A 88 -1.99 -0.96 20.41
CA GLY A 88 -2.18 -1.10 21.87
C GLY A 88 -2.21 -2.56 22.30
N ALA A 89 -3.27 -2.97 23.00
CA ALA A 89 -3.40 -4.31 23.58
C ALA A 89 -4.11 -5.34 22.67
N GLY A 90 -4.50 -4.96 21.44
CA GLY A 90 -5.31 -5.85 20.59
C GLY A 90 -4.92 -5.85 19.13
N TRP A 91 -5.25 -6.94 18.44
CA TRP A 91 -5.22 -7.06 17.00
C TRP A 91 -6.51 -6.52 16.40
N HIS A 92 -6.39 -5.71 15.38
CA HIS A 92 -7.50 -5.21 14.58
C HIS A 92 -7.23 -5.61 13.14
N GLY A 93 -8.15 -6.33 12.52
CA GLY A 93 -7.97 -6.82 11.16
C GLY A 93 -9.19 -6.58 10.32
N PHE A 94 -9.00 -6.67 9.02
CA PHE A 94 -10.06 -6.77 8.05
C PHE A 94 -9.71 -7.88 7.08
N ALA A 95 -10.67 -8.74 6.82
CA ALA A 95 -10.56 -9.71 5.75
C ALA A 95 -11.02 -9.03 4.46
N ILE A 96 -10.19 -9.07 3.43
CA ILE A 96 -10.60 -8.73 2.06
C ILE A 96 -11.18 -10.02 1.49
N ALA A 97 -12.50 -10.21 1.67
CA ALA A 97 -13.17 -11.38 1.14
C ALA A 97 -13.18 -11.33 -0.40
N GLY A 98 -12.56 -12.32 -1.04
CA GLY A 98 -12.65 -12.47 -2.50
C GLY A 98 -11.65 -11.64 -3.29
N ALA A 99 -10.56 -11.19 -2.69
CA ALA A 99 -9.45 -10.64 -3.46
C ALA A 99 -9.05 -11.66 -4.53
N ALA A 100 -9.55 -11.45 -5.75
CA ALA A 100 -9.14 -12.24 -6.90
C ALA A 100 -7.61 -12.19 -7.00
N PRO A 101 -6.95 -13.26 -7.42
CA PRO A 101 -5.52 -13.22 -7.67
C PRO A 101 -5.26 -12.02 -8.58
N TRP A 102 -4.34 -11.16 -8.15
CA TRP A 102 -4.00 -9.91 -8.81
C TRP A 102 -3.67 -10.17 -10.28
N THR A 103 -4.56 -9.84 -11.19
CA THR A 103 -4.24 -9.83 -12.61
C THR A 103 -3.39 -8.60 -12.86
N MET A 104 -2.10 -8.83 -13.14
CA MET A 104 -1.21 -7.76 -13.57
C MET A 104 -1.81 -7.05 -14.77
N SER A 105 -1.87 -5.74 -14.69
CA SER A 105 -2.31 -4.91 -15.79
C SER A 105 -1.29 -4.94 -16.89
N GLY A 106 -0.99 -5.63 -17.75
CA GLY A 106 0.03 -5.64 -18.83
C GLY A 106 0.90 -4.38 -19.02
N ARG A 107 0.93 -3.51 -18.01
CA ARG A 107 1.67 -2.22 -18.00
C ARG A 107 3.17 -2.39 -17.80
N TYR A 108 3.58 -3.52 -17.22
CA TYR A 108 4.96 -3.74 -16.83
C TYR A 108 5.56 -4.86 -17.64
N VAL A 109 6.80 -4.65 -18.09
CA VAL A 109 7.61 -5.63 -18.78
C VAL A 109 8.83 -5.92 -17.92
N MET A 110 9.13 -7.18 -17.71
CA MET A 110 10.31 -7.61 -16.98
C MET A 110 11.54 -7.59 -17.90
N SER A 111 12.64 -6.98 -17.44
CA SER A 111 13.93 -7.07 -18.14
C SER A 111 14.56 -8.45 -17.94
N ASP A 112 15.57 -8.77 -18.76
CA ASP A 112 16.41 -9.92 -18.50
C ASP A 112 17.05 -9.83 -17.12
N PRO A 113 17.03 -10.92 -16.33
CA PRO A 113 17.64 -10.97 -15.01
C PRO A 113 19.17 -10.81 -15.09
N VAL A 114 19.76 -10.08 -14.14
CA VAL A 114 21.20 -9.85 -14.05
C VAL A 114 21.73 -10.41 -12.74
N ALA A 115 22.70 -11.33 -12.83
CA ALA A 115 23.36 -11.87 -11.64
C ALA A 115 24.11 -10.75 -10.90
N THR A 116 23.95 -10.72 -9.57
CA THR A 116 24.55 -9.73 -8.68
C THR A 116 24.90 -10.35 -7.33
N GLU A 117 25.34 -9.52 -6.40
CA GLU A 117 25.59 -9.93 -5.01
C GLU A 117 25.04 -8.88 -4.05
N ARG A 118 24.39 -9.31 -2.97
CA ARG A 118 23.93 -8.44 -1.90
C ARG A 118 23.97 -9.14 -0.54
N LEU A 119 24.44 -8.43 0.49
CA LEU A 119 24.65 -8.98 1.83
C LEU A 119 25.60 -10.20 1.85
N GLY A 120 26.59 -10.24 0.93
CA GLY A 120 27.51 -11.37 0.77
C GLY A 120 26.83 -12.65 0.23
N ARG A 121 25.69 -12.51 -0.45
CA ARG A 121 24.90 -13.63 -1.00
C ARG A 121 24.71 -13.46 -2.51
N PRO A 122 24.79 -14.55 -3.29
CA PRO A 122 24.37 -14.51 -4.69
C PRO A 122 22.92 -14.05 -4.80
N ALA A 123 22.66 -13.17 -5.72
CA ALA A 123 21.35 -12.56 -5.91
C ALA A 123 21.10 -12.24 -7.39
N THR A 124 19.86 -12.05 -7.75
CA THR A 124 19.42 -11.67 -9.09
C THR A 124 18.73 -10.32 -9.05
N LEU A 125 19.20 -9.39 -9.89
CA LEU A 125 18.54 -8.11 -10.15
C LEU A 125 17.57 -8.27 -11.33
N THR A 126 16.31 -7.91 -11.10
CA THR A 126 15.26 -7.81 -12.11
C THR A 126 14.73 -6.39 -12.15
N THR A 127 14.56 -5.82 -13.34
CA THR A 127 13.98 -4.49 -13.53
C THR A 127 12.62 -4.61 -14.19
N LEU A 128 11.61 -4.00 -13.59
CA LEU A 128 10.28 -3.85 -14.19
C LEU A 128 10.23 -2.51 -14.91
N LEU A 129 9.93 -2.56 -16.20
CA LEU A 129 9.84 -1.41 -17.08
C LEU A 129 8.37 -1.06 -17.28
N GLN A 130 8.06 0.24 -17.25
CA GLN A 130 6.80 0.79 -17.71
C GLN A 130 7.09 1.77 -18.84
N ASP A 131 6.46 1.58 -19.99
CA ASP A 131 6.72 2.39 -21.20
C ASP A 131 8.21 2.48 -21.58
N GLY A 132 8.94 1.38 -21.34
CA GLY A 132 10.38 1.29 -21.60
C GLY A 132 11.29 1.94 -20.55
N MET A 133 10.73 2.55 -19.50
CA MET A 133 11.47 3.20 -18.42
C MET A 133 11.51 2.32 -17.15
N PRO A 134 12.66 2.21 -16.46
CA PRO A 134 12.75 1.52 -15.19
C PRO A 134 11.75 2.09 -14.17
N ARG A 135 10.92 1.22 -13.61
CA ARG A 135 9.92 1.60 -12.62
C ARG A 135 10.17 0.96 -11.27
N VAL A 136 10.53 -0.32 -11.27
CA VAL A 136 10.91 -1.05 -10.06
C VAL A 136 12.14 -1.89 -10.33
N GLU A 137 13.10 -1.83 -9.43
CA GLU A 137 14.29 -2.69 -9.42
C GLU A 137 14.19 -3.58 -8.19
N ILE A 138 14.31 -4.89 -8.39
CA ILE A 138 14.22 -5.90 -7.34
C ILE A 138 15.50 -6.72 -7.34
N VAL A 139 16.19 -6.78 -6.21
CA VAL A 139 17.28 -7.71 -5.97
C VAL A 139 16.77 -8.81 -5.07
N ALA A 140 16.68 -10.03 -5.59
CA ALA A 140 16.21 -11.20 -4.85
C ALA A 140 17.39 -12.15 -4.55
N ASP A 141 17.39 -12.72 -3.35
CA ASP A 141 18.35 -13.75 -2.95
C ASP A 141 18.13 -15.04 -3.73
N ASP A 142 19.16 -15.56 -4.40
CA ASP A 142 19.03 -16.74 -5.26
C ASP A 142 18.68 -18.03 -4.48
N ALA A 143 19.02 -18.08 -3.19
CA ALA A 143 18.79 -19.26 -2.38
C ALA A 143 17.37 -19.31 -1.77
N THR A 144 16.81 -18.14 -1.42
CA THR A 144 15.53 -18.07 -0.72
C THR A 144 14.44 -17.35 -1.50
N GLY A 145 14.79 -16.57 -2.54
CA GLY A 145 13.89 -15.67 -3.22
C GLY A 145 13.53 -14.41 -2.41
N ALA A 146 14.11 -14.22 -1.22
CA ALA A 146 13.82 -13.06 -0.39
C ALA A 146 14.19 -11.75 -1.11
N PRO A 147 13.32 -10.72 -1.13
CA PRO A 147 13.64 -9.44 -1.74
C PRO A 147 14.63 -8.66 -0.84
N LEU A 148 15.91 -8.71 -1.22
CA LEU A 148 16.99 -8.03 -0.49
C LEU A 148 16.96 -6.51 -0.70
N LEU A 149 16.42 -6.05 -1.85
CA LEU A 149 16.25 -4.65 -2.20
C LEU A 149 15.08 -4.50 -3.15
N VAL A 150 14.24 -3.52 -2.90
CA VAL A 150 13.23 -3.05 -3.83
C VAL A 150 13.36 -1.53 -3.95
N GLN A 151 13.61 -1.03 -5.16
CA GLN A 151 13.61 0.40 -5.45
C GLN A 151 12.44 0.74 -6.39
N VAL A 152 11.68 1.75 -6.03
CA VAL A 152 10.60 2.30 -6.85
C VAL A 152 11.02 3.65 -7.38
N ARG A 153 10.86 3.86 -8.68
CA ARG A 153 11.16 5.14 -9.35
C ARG A 153 9.87 5.83 -9.76
N ASP A 154 9.91 7.15 -9.76
CA ASP A 154 8.84 7.98 -10.32
C ASP A 154 8.95 8.09 -11.86
N GLY A 155 8.02 8.84 -12.48
CA GLY A 155 8.00 9.08 -13.92
C GLY A 155 9.21 9.85 -14.46
N SER A 156 10.00 10.51 -13.61
CA SER A 156 11.25 11.18 -13.97
C SER A 156 12.46 10.25 -13.89
N GLY A 157 12.30 9.05 -13.34
CA GLY A 157 13.37 8.10 -13.04
C GLY A 157 14.03 8.33 -11.68
N ALA A 158 13.61 9.31 -10.90
CA ALA A 158 14.10 9.52 -9.55
C ALA A 158 13.62 8.41 -8.61
N VAL A 159 14.47 8.01 -7.66
CA VAL A 159 14.10 7.01 -6.67
C VAL A 159 13.13 7.62 -5.67
N PHE A 160 11.90 7.12 -5.69
CA PHE A 160 10.81 7.54 -4.81
C PHE A 160 10.79 6.75 -3.50
N ARG A 161 10.99 5.42 -3.58
CA ARG A 161 11.00 4.55 -2.40
C ARG A 161 12.09 3.49 -2.52
N VAL A 162 12.71 3.20 -1.38
CA VAL A 162 13.66 2.09 -1.23
C VAL A 162 13.24 1.26 -0.02
N SER A 163 13.12 -0.05 -0.22
CA SER A 163 13.01 -1.02 0.87
C SER A 163 14.18 -1.99 0.75
N ALA A 164 14.99 -2.12 1.79
CA ALA A 164 16.19 -2.92 1.75
C ALA A 164 16.30 -3.77 3.02
N LEU A 165 16.54 -5.06 2.87
CA LEU A 165 16.99 -5.89 3.99
C LEU A 165 18.44 -5.53 4.33
N LEU A 166 18.71 -5.42 5.61
CA LEU A 166 20.04 -5.21 6.20
C LEU A 166 20.64 -6.54 6.65
N GLU A 167 19.79 -7.49 6.98
CA GLU A 167 20.12 -8.86 7.33
C GLU A 167 18.98 -9.79 6.95
N VAL A 168 19.29 -11.03 6.59
CA VAL A 168 18.34 -12.07 6.19
C VAL A 168 18.81 -13.43 6.67
N SER A 169 17.87 -14.22 7.17
CA SER A 169 18.08 -15.61 7.60
C SER A 169 16.86 -16.45 7.23
N PRO A 170 16.99 -17.79 7.20
CA PRO A 170 15.82 -18.66 7.07
C PRO A 170 14.78 -18.36 8.16
N ALA A 171 13.51 -18.36 7.80
CA ALA A 171 12.44 -18.20 8.78
C ALA A 171 12.35 -19.44 9.70
N ALA A 172 12.14 -19.19 10.98
CA ALA A 172 11.58 -20.22 11.82
C ALA A 172 10.06 -20.32 11.57
N PRO A 173 9.44 -21.49 11.69
CA PRO A 173 7.99 -21.63 11.58
C PRO A 173 7.31 -20.61 12.52
N MET A 174 6.34 -19.88 12.00
CA MET A 174 5.54 -18.99 12.84
C MET A 174 4.62 -19.83 13.71
N GLU A 175 4.69 -19.64 15.03
CA GLU A 175 3.83 -20.36 15.95
C GLU A 175 2.34 -20.03 15.69
N ALA A 176 1.53 -21.04 15.45
CA ALA A 176 0.08 -20.93 15.30
C ALA A 176 -0.61 -20.25 16.51
N ALA A 177 0.06 -20.24 17.68
CA ALA A 177 -0.42 -19.55 18.88
C ALA A 177 -0.66 -18.04 18.69
N ARG A 178 0.10 -17.38 17.80
CA ARG A 178 -0.13 -15.96 17.46
C ARG A 178 -1.40 -15.74 16.64
N MET A 179 -1.88 -16.75 15.92
CA MET A 179 -3.15 -16.69 15.20
C MET A 179 -4.37 -16.70 16.14
N GLY A 180 -4.28 -17.36 17.29
CA GLY A 180 -5.34 -17.36 18.30
C GLY A 180 -5.53 -16.03 19.03
N GLU A 181 -4.53 -15.14 18.95
CA GLU A 181 -4.61 -13.77 19.50
C GLU A 181 -5.31 -12.78 18.55
N MET A 182 -5.56 -13.17 17.29
CA MET A 182 -6.37 -12.39 16.35
C MET A 182 -7.83 -12.55 16.76
N GLY A 183 -8.23 -11.84 17.82
CA GLY A 183 -9.60 -11.79 18.30
C GLY A 183 -10.60 -11.40 17.20
N ASP A 184 -11.87 -11.23 17.52
CA ASP A 184 -12.96 -10.91 16.61
C ASP A 184 -12.54 -9.83 15.58
N MET A 185 -12.07 -10.29 14.41
CA MET A 185 -11.79 -9.39 13.30
C MET A 185 -13.12 -8.86 12.79
N ALA A 186 -13.27 -7.53 12.77
CA ALA A 186 -14.41 -6.91 12.13
C ALA A 186 -14.38 -7.28 10.64
N VAL A 187 -15.28 -8.14 10.21
CA VAL A 187 -15.50 -8.43 8.80
C VAL A 187 -16.13 -7.18 8.19
N MET A 188 -15.44 -6.58 7.23
CA MET A 188 -16.03 -5.48 6.46
C MET A 188 -17.05 -6.07 5.49
N GLU A 189 -18.24 -5.48 5.45
CA GLU A 189 -19.28 -5.92 4.51
C GLU A 189 -18.96 -5.41 3.11
N ALA A 190 -19.02 -6.30 2.11
CA ALA A 190 -18.90 -5.91 0.71
C ALA A 190 -19.96 -4.87 0.36
N ALA A 191 -19.57 -3.84 -0.36
CA ALA A 191 -20.43 -2.75 -0.76
C ALA A 191 -20.36 -2.51 -2.26
N GLU A 192 -21.42 -1.98 -2.83
CA GLU A 192 -21.40 -1.44 -4.17
C GLU A 192 -20.75 -0.06 -4.15
N ALA A 193 -19.67 0.12 -4.91
CA ALA A 193 -19.02 1.41 -5.00
C ALA A 193 -19.85 2.37 -5.87
N PRO A 194 -20.15 3.58 -5.39
CA PRO A 194 -20.85 4.59 -6.17
C PRO A 194 -20.08 5.01 -7.44
N ASP A 195 -20.80 5.51 -8.45
CA ASP A 195 -20.23 5.92 -9.76
C ASP A 195 -19.08 6.93 -9.66
N ARG A 196 -19.01 7.73 -8.58
CA ARG A 196 -17.90 8.65 -8.34
C ARG A 196 -16.55 7.95 -8.07
N PHE A 197 -16.58 6.65 -7.86
CA PHE A 197 -15.38 5.80 -7.78
C PHE A 197 -15.38 4.90 -9.02
N PRO A 198 -14.66 5.26 -10.09
CA PRO A 198 -14.69 4.53 -11.34
C PRO A 198 -14.19 3.09 -11.18
N ALA A 199 -14.63 2.19 -12.05
CA ALA A 199 -14.18 0.80 -12.06
C ALA A 199 -12.68 0.68 -12.42
N GLU A 200 -12.17 1.69 -13.14
CA GLU A 200 -10.76 1.82 -13.50
C GLU A 200 -10.35 3.29 -13.45
N THR A 201 -9.16 3.59 -12.92
CA THR A 201 -8.56 4.92 -12.86
C THR A 201 -7.08 4.84 -13.17
N SER A 202 -6.64 5.53 -14.21
CA SER A 202 -5.22 5.62 -14.60
C SER A 202 -4.50 4.27 -14.67
N GLY A 203 -5.23 3.20 -15.10
CA GLY A 203 -4.75 1.83 -15.23
C GLY A 203 -4.78 1.00 -13.93
N TYR A 204 -5.36 1.52 -12.88
CA TYR A 204 -5.67 0.78 -11.65
C TYR A 204 -7.12 0.31 -11.70
N ARG A 205 -7.35 -0.97 -11.47
CA ARG A 205 -8.69 -1.54 -11.38
C ARG A 205 -9.19 -1.48 -9.95
N ARG A 206 -10.45 -1.12 -9.80
CA ARG A 206 -11.15 -1.28 -8.53
C ARG A 206 -11.29 -2.78 -8.24
N ALA A 207 -10.53 -3.25 -7.26
CA ALA A 207 -10.54 -4.64 -6.87
C ALA A 207 -11.72 -4.94 -5.95
N ASP A 208 -12.06 -3.99 -5.05
CA ASP A 208 -13.12 -4.20 -4.08
C ASP A 208 -13.66 -2.89 -3.49
N ALA A 209 -14.83 -2.97 -2.84
CA ALA A 209 -15.41 -1.89 -2.06
C ALA A 209 -16.11 -2.46 -0.81
N TYR A 210 -16.00 -1.74 0.31
CA TYR A 210 -16.51 -2.16 1.62
C TYR A 210 -17.18 -1.02 2.36
N THR A 211 -18.19 -1.34 3.15
CA THR A 211 -18.70 -0.42 4.17
C THR A 211 -17.96 -0.66 5.48
N ALA A 212 -17.51 0.41 6.09
CA ALA A 212 -16.89 0.40 7.42
C ALA A 212 -17.89 0.89 8.48
N GLY A 213 -19.11 0.42 8.45
CA GLY A 213 -20.21 0.88 9.31
C GLY A 213 -20.37 2.40 9.26
N ASP A 214 -20.40 3.06 10.44
CA ASP A 214 -20.48 4.53 10.52
C ASP A 214 -19.23 5.26 10.01
N ALA A 215 -18.13 4.55 9.75
CA ALA A 215 -16.87 5.13 9.29
C ALA A 215 -16.89 5.48 7.79
N GLY A 216 -17.87 4.98 7.03
CA GLY A 216 -18.06 5.31 5.62
C GLY A 216 -17.71 4.20 4.65
N LEU A 217 -17.26 4.57 3.46
CA LEU A 217 -16.91 3.65 2.37
C LEU A 217 -15.40 3.51 2.24
N HIS A 218 -14.93 2.30 2.02
CA HIS A 218 -13.55 1.98 1.64
C HIS A 218 -13.55 1.37 0.24
N VAL A 219 -12.79 1.94 -0.68
CA VAL A 219 -12.63 1.43 -2.05
C VAL A 219 -11.15 1.12 -2.29
N TYR A 220 -10.86 -0.06 -2.79
CA TYR A 220 -9.51 -0.54 -3.01
C TYR A 220 -9.22 -0.71 -4.50
N TYR A 221 -8.06 -0.21 -4.93
CA TYR A 221 -7.58 -0.26 -6.30
C TYR A 221 -6.19 -0.89 -6.38
N SER A 222 -5.94 -1.61 -7.47
CA SER A 222 -4.61 -2.13 -7.77
C SER A 222 -4.38 -2.27 -9.27
N ASP A 223 -3.12 -2.18 -9.69
CA ASP A 223 -2.67 -2.56 -11.03
C ASP A 223 -1.86 -3.87 -11.02
N GLY A 224 -1.81 -4.54 -9.86
CA GLY A 224 -1.06 -5.77 -9.61
C GLY A 224 0.35 -5.52 -9.04
N LEU A 225 0.94 -4.35 -9.21
CA LEU A 225 2.24 -3.98 -8.67
C LEU A 225 2.12 -2.93 -7.57
N PHE A 226 1.31 -1.91 -7.79
CA PHE A 226 0.99 -0.87 -6.82
C PHE A 226 -0.50 -0.91 -6.47
N SER A 227 -0.82 -0.31 -5.33
CA SER A 227 -2.19 -0.29 -4.86
C SER A 227 -2.49 0.95 -4.02
N PHE A 228 -3.76 1.25 -3.90
CA PHE A 228 -4.23 2.29 -2.99
C PHE A 228 -5.65 2.04 -2.52
N SER A 229 -5.93 2.57 -1.35
CA SER A 229 -7.25 2.62 -0.75
C SER A 229 -7.77 4.04 -0.72
N VAL A 230 -9.03 4.24 -1.03
CA VAL A 230 -9.73 5.51 -0.80
C VAL A 230 -10.79 5.28 0.27
N PHE A 231 -10.69 6.02 1.35
CA PHE A 231 -11.67 6.05 2.42
C PHE A 231 -12.51 7.29 2.27
N GLU A 232 -13.82 7.12 2.20
CA GLU A 232 -14.80 8.19 2.23
C GLU A 232 -15.49 8.22 3.58
N ALA A 233 -15.53 9.37 4.20
CA ALA A 233 -16.21 9.60 5.47
C ALA A 233 -17.08 10.87 5.42
N LYS A 234 -17.92 11.06 6.43
CA LYS A 234 -18.62 12.34 6.61
C LYS A 234 -17.60 13.47 6.66
N ARG A 235 -17.89 14.56 5.96
CA ARG A 235 -17.03 15.75 5.93
C ARG A 235 -16.73 16.24 7.36
N GLY A 236 -15.45 16.34 7.67
CA GLY A 236 -14.94 16.69 9.00
C GLY A 236 -13.53 17.24 8.99
N ALA A 237 -12.94 17.36 10.16
CA ALA A 237 -11.52 17.62 10.31
C ALA A 237 -10.71 16.43 9.76
N PRO A 238 -9.50 16.67 9.25
CA PRO A 238 -8.61 15.59 8.87
C PRO A 238 -8.34 14.69 10.08
N PRO A 239 -8.03 13.41 9.84
CA PRO A 239 -7.60 12.50 10.90
C PRO A 239 -6.40 13.06 11.69
N ASP A 240 -6.32 12.77 12.99
CA ASP A 240 -5.26 13.28 13.88
C ASP A 240 -3.84 13.00 13.36
N GLY A 241 -3.63 11.86 12.69
CA GLY A 241 -2.35 11.49 12.08
C GLY A 241 -1.91 12.41 10.93
N LEU A 242 -2.79 13.24 10.39
CA LEU A 242 -2.50 14.19 9.29
C LEU A 242 -2.19 15.62 9.78
N ALA A 243 -1.99 15.82 11.07
CA ALA A 243 -1.64 17.15 11.61
C ALA A 243 -0.33 17.70 11.01
N ALA A 244 0.61 16.83 10.65
CA ALA A 244 1.89 17.17 10.02
C ALA A 244 1.85 17.18 8.48
N ALA A 245 0.69 16.94 7.86
CA ALA A 245 0.56 16.89 6.40
C ALA A 245 0.81 18.27 5.77
N SER A 246 1.63 18.29 4.74
CA SER A 246 1.92 19.47 3.93
C SER A 246 0.77 19.77 2.96
N VAL A 247 0.66 21.05 2.57
CA VAL A 247 -0.24 21.44 1.49
C VAL A 247 0.42 21.10 0.16
N TRP A 248 -0.29 20.37 -0.68
CA TRP A 248 0.16 19.94 -1.99
C TRP A 248 -0.86 20.30 -3.06
N LYS A 249 -0.40 20.72 -4.24
CA LYS A 249 -1.27 21.14 -5.34
C LYS A 249 -1.08 20.23 -6.56
N VAL A 250 -2.18 19.67 -7.05
CA VAL A 250 -2.24 18.87 -8.28
C VAL A 250 -3.29 19.48 -9.19
N ALA A 251 -2.94 19.77 -10.44
CA ALA A 251 -3.84 20.37 -11.42
C ALA A 251 -4.62 21.59 -10.90
N GLY A 252 -3.96 22.41 -10.05
CA GLY A 252 -4.56 23.61 -9.43
C GLY A 252 -5.48 23.36 -8.24
N ARG A 253 -5.69 22.12 -7.86
CA ARG A 253 -6.50 21.69 -6.69
C ARG A 253 -5.60 21.49 -5.47
N GLU A 254 -6.13 21.74 -4.29
CA GLU A 254 -5.38 21.67 -3.04
C GLU A 254 -5.71 20.38 -2.26
N TYR A 255 -4.66 19.69 -1.85
CA TYR A 255 -4.68 18.47 -1.06
C TYR A 255 -3.77 18.63 0.15
N ARG A 256 -3.95 17.76 1.15
CA ARG A 256 -2.99 17.57 2.24
C ARG A 256 -2.27 16.26 2.03
N ARG A 257 -0.94 16.30 1.92
CA ARG A 257 -0.07 15.15 1.69
C ARG A 257 0.78 14.86 2.91
N LEU A 258 0.91 13.59 3.28
CA LEU A 258 1.85 13.10 4.26
C LEU A 258 2.65 11.96 3.66
N VAL A 259 3.97 12.11 3.58
CA VAL A 259 4.89 11.05 3.18
C VAL A 259 5.22 10.21 4.41
N THR A 260 4.99 8.92 4.33
CA THR A 260 5.36 7.94 5.38
C THR A 260 6.40 6.98 4.82
N PRO A 261 7.08 6.19 5.65
CA PRO A 261 8.11 5.26 5.16
C PRO A 261 7.63 4.28 4.08
N ALA A 262 6.39 3.86 4.15
CA ALA A 262 5.84 2.83 3.25
C ALA A 262 4.79 3.36 2.27
N HIS A 263 4.08 4.43 2.62
CA HIS A 263 2.93 4.93 1.85
C HIS A 263 2.92 6.45 1.77
N VAL A 264 2.13 6.96 0.83
CA VAL A 264 1.71 8.35 0.80
C VAL A 264 0.25 8.42 1.21
N TRP A 265 -0.07 9.36 2.07
CA TRP A 265 -1.42 9.68 2.49
C TRP A 265 -1.81 11.00 1.87
N VAL A 266 -2.97 11.04 1.24
CA VAL A 266 -3.53 12.25 0.66
C VAL A 266 -4.94 12.46 1.17
N HIS A 267 -5.17 13.59 1.81
CA HIS A 267 -6.49 13.95 2.35
C HIS A 267 -7.03 15.19 1.63
N TRP A 268 -8.33 15.16 1.36
CA TRP A 268 -9.06 16.33 0.86
C TRP A 268 -10.52 16.30 1.31
N ASN A 269 -11.15 17.46 1.28
CA ASN A 269 -12.58 17.59 1.48
C ASN A 269 -13.27 17.84 0.15
N GLY A 270 -14.23 17.01 -0.21
CA GLY A 270 -15.22 17.29 -1.24
C GLY A 270 -16.39 18.11 -0.70
N PRO A 271 -17.46 18.34 -1.50
CA PRO A 271 -18.61 19.11 -1.08
C PRO A 271 -19.30 18.56 0.18
N ASP A 272 -19.49 17.24 0.25
CA ASP A 272 -20.26 16.57 1.31
C ASP A 272 -19.49 15.55 2.11
N HIS A 273 -18.34 15.09 1.60
CA HIS A 273 -17.52 14.05 2.18
C HIS A 273 -16.07 14.50 2.38
N SER A 274 -15.37 13.81 3.27
CA SER A 274 -13.92 13.84 3.36
C SER A 274 -13.37 12.57 2.74
N TYR A 275 -12.24 12.68 2.08
CA TYR A 275 -11.56 11.57 1.44
C TYR A 275 -10.14 11.44 1.99
N LEU A 276 -9.70 10.22 2.14
CA LEU A 276 -8.33 9.88 2.47
C LEU A 276 -7.86 8.78 1.53
N LEU A 277 -6.87 9.08 0.69
CA LEU A 277 -6.17 8.08 -0.10
C LEU A 277 -4.92 7.64 0.68
N VAL A 278 -4.71 6.34 0.75
CA VAL A 278 -3.50 5.71 1.30
C VAL A 278 -2.99 4.71 0.28
N GLY A 279 -1.75 4.87 -0.18
CA GLY A 279 -1.22 3.99 -1.20
C GLY A 279 0.30 4.01 -1.30
N ASP A 280 0.81 3.07 -2.07
CA ASP A 280 2.24 2.93 -2.36
C ASP A 280 2.61 3.42 -3.76
N LEU A 281 1.72 4.18 -4.37
CA LEU A 281 1.83 4.75 -5.71
C LEU A 281 3.06 5.66 -5.85
N PRO A 282 3.80 5.56 -6.97
CA PRO A 282 4.75 6.60 -7.33
C PRO A 282 4.05 7.95 -7.56
N PRO A 283 4.76 9.08 -7.38
CA PRO A 283 4.20 10.44 -7.49
C PRO A 283 3.37 10.68 -8.76
N ASP A 284 3.90 10.35 -9.91
CA ASP A 284 3.27 10.56 -11.21
C ASP A 284 2.02 9.69 -11.43
N HIS A 285 1.96 8.52 -10.79
CA HIS A 285 0.75 7.70 -10.78
C HIS A 285 -0.32 8.32 -9.88
N LEU A 286 0.10 8.76 -8.69
CA LEU A 286 -0.82 9.37 -7.73
C LEU A 286 -1.46 10.66 -8.27
N GLU A 287 -0.69 11.52 -8.95
CA GLU A 287 -1.22 12.72 -9.59
C GLU A 287 -2.34 12.39 -10.58
N ARG A 288 -2.10 11.42 -11.48
CA ARG A 288 -3.09 10.98 -12.46
C ARG A 288 -4.33 10.35 -11.82
N VAL A 289 -4.15 9.53 -10.79
CA VAL A 289 -5.27 8.92 -10.05
C VAL A 289 -6.17 9.98 -9.41
N LEU A 290 -5.58 11.05 -8.86
CA LEU A 290 -6.34 12.13 -8.24
C LEU A 290 -7.17 12.95 -9.23
N GLU A 291 -6.83 12.93 -10.53
CA GLU A 291 -7.64 13.59 -11.57
C GLU A 291 -8.97 12.87 -11.83
N ASP A 292 -9.01 11.55 -11.63
CA ASP A 292 -10.18 10.72 -11.87
C ASP A 292 -11.05 10.52 -10.60
N LEU A 293 -10.51 10.84 -9.41
CA LEU A 293 -11.22 10.69 -8.14
C LEU A 293 -12.07 11.93 -7.81
N PRO A 294 -13.02 11.84 -6.84
CA PRO A 294 -13.85 12.96 -6.42
C PRO A 294 -13.02 14.21 -6.10
N GLU A 295 -13.36 15.33 -6.71
CA GLU A 295 -12.60 16.55 -6.62
C GLU A 295 -12.65 17.20 -5.22
N PRO A 296 -11.57 17.88 -4.80
CA PRO A 296 -11.64 18.82 -3.70
C PRO A 296 -12.68 19.91 -3.99
N GLY A 297 -13.48 20.26 -2.97
CA GLY A 297 -14.51 21.27 -3.15
C GLY A 297 -15.03 21.81 -1.84
N GLU A 298 -15.50 23.04 -1.90
CA GLU A 298 -16.27 23.63 -0.81
C GLU A 298 -17.76 23.33 -0.98
N ARG A 299 -18.50 23.24 0.14
CA ARG A 299 -19.97 23.28 0.06
C ARG A 299 -20.39 24.52 -0.69
N SER A 300 -21.34 24.38 -1.62
CA SER A 300 -21.84 25.54 -2.37
C SER A 300 -22.30 26.63 -1.38
N LEU A 301 -22.08 27.88 -1.74
CA LEU A 301 -22.51 29.03 -0.92
C LEU A 301 -24.00 28.96 -0.58
N LEU A 302 -24.82 28.40 -1.48
CA LEU A 302 -26.26 28.21 -1.26
C LEU A 302 -26.53 27.22 -0.11
N VAL A 303 -25.80 26.12 -0.01
CA VAL A 303 -25.94 25.14 1.10
C VAL A 303 -25.45 25.75 2.42
N ARG A 304 -24.37 26.60 2.38
CA ARG A 304 -23.92 27.35 3.56
C ARG A 304 -24.97 28.34 4.02
N LEU A 305 -25.58 29.08 3.08
CA LEU A 305 -26.64 30.06 3.38
C LEU A 305 -27.88 29.37 3.93
N TRP A 306 -28.27 28.25 3.32
CA TRP A 306 -29.46 27.49 3.74
C TRP A 306 -29.35 26.97 5.19
N ARG A 307 -28.18 26.38 5.54
CA ARG A 307 -27.91 25.95 6.93
C ARG A 307 -27.84 27.08 7.94
N ARG A 308 -27.44 28.28 7.50
CA ARG A 308 -27.34 29.45 8.37
C ARG A 308 -28.71 30.09 8.60
N LEU A 309 -29.67 29.87 7.71
CA LEU A 309 -31.01 30.46 7.77
C LEU A 309 -32.05 29.49 8.34
N PHE A 310 -31.83 28.20 8.21
CA PHE A 310 -32.85 27.18 8.53
C PHE A 310 -32.33 25.99 9.38
N GLY A 311 -31.10 25.96 9.78
CA GLY A 311 -30.50 24.97 10.69
C GLY A 311 -30.06 25.61 11.98
#